data_1af69debe689f865c61534dec242006d
#
_entry.id   1af69debe689f865c61534dec242006d
#
_cell.length_a   1.000
_cell.length_b   1.000
_cell.length_c   1.000
_cell.angle_alpha   90.00
_cell.angle_beta   90.00
_cell.angle_gamma   90.00
#
_symmetry.space_group_name_H-M   'P 1'
#
loop_
_entity.id
_entity.type
_entity.pdbx_description
1 polymer ?
#
loop_
_entity_poly.entity_id
_entity_poly.type
_entity_poly.pdbx_seq_one_letter_code
_entity_poly.pdbx_strand_id
1 'polypeptide(L)'
;TALPLAHHGGGAAGAGAPGGGAVTADRARAEECTEPEASLPPSSADGPSIEKIKERGKLIAGVDQNSFRWGYRNPEARELEGFDIDLVRAIAKDVLGDPDAVIFRAIPTNQRIAALENDRVDVVVRTMTINCKRLEQVSFSTAYFQAGQQVLAPKGSTITGYDASLKGKRVCSAEGSTAYEALERKSFGALYKDDFEGTERDRDLLTVPNQLDCLVRLQLGEVDAVVTDNALAAGQAAQDPAVELKGDAPFTTEYYGVATKKGADDLVARVNKVLVDYRAGGKDSAWMTSYRKWLAAGLPGIAGPPAPKYRGD
;
A
#
# COMPACT_ATOMS: atom_id res chain seq x y z
N THR A 1 -3.93 -66.95 -19.00
CA THR A 1 -3.23 -68.07 -18.38
C THR A 1 -2.48 -67.63 -17.18
N ALA A 2 -2.80 -68.31 -16.11
CA ALA A 2 -2.56 -68.21 -14.69
C ALA A 2 -1.11 -67.98 -14.19
N LEU A 3 -1.07 -67.38 -12.98
CA LEU A 3 -0.04 -67.45 -11.93
C LEU A 3 0.52 -68.87 -11.66
N PRO A 4 1.64 -69.09 -10.93
CA PRO A 4 1.52 -68.98 -9.47
C PRO A 4 2.74 -68.45 -8.69
N LEU A 5 2.43 -68.17 -7.41
CA LEU A 5 3.27 -67.97 -6.24
C LEU A 5 4.21 -69.14 -5.91
N ALA A 6 5.33 -68.82 -5.26
CA ALA A 6 5.84 -69.69 -4.19
C ALA A 6 6.73 -68.94 -3.20
N HIS A 7 6.49 -69.21 -1.92
CA HIS A 7 7.16 -68.79 -0.68
C HIS A 7 8.46 -69.54 -0.39
N HIS A 8 9.18 -68.99 0.54
CA HIS A 8 9.96 -69.45 1.70
C HIS A 8 11.31 -68.73 1.78
N GLY A 9 11.81 -68.22 2.86
CA GLY A 9 11.60 -68.42 4.27
C GLY A 9 12.94 -68.32 4.96
N GLY A 10 13.03 -67.50 6.00
CA GLY A 10 13.82 -67.80 7.18
C GLY A 10 15.24 -67.32 7.29
N GLY A 11 15.55 -66.63 8.37
CA GLY A 11 16.88 -66.66 8.96
C GLY A 11 17.30 -65.33 9.65
N ALA A 12 17.35 -65.38 10.91
CA ALA A 12 17.48 -64.34 11.93
C ALA A 12 18.88 -63.78 12.13
N ALA A 13 18.90 -62.64 12.80
CA ALA A 13 19.83 -62.13 13.82
C ALA A 13 21.13 -61.43 13.40
N GLY A 14 21.26 -60.19 13.89
CA GLY A 14 22.53 -59.51 14.02
C GLY A 14 22.38 -58.05 14.35
N ALA A 15 22.48 -57.72 15.62
CA ALA A 15 22.46 -56.41 16.21
C ALA A 15 23.45 -55.38 15.63
N GLY A 16 23.08 -54.14 15.64
CA GLY A 16 23.99 -53.01 15.42
C GLY A 16 23.25 -51.72 15.16
N ALA A 17 22.77 -51.03 16.17
CA ALA A 17 22.48 -49.63 16.06
C ALA A 17 23.80 -48.83 16.11
N PRO A 18 23.89 -47.76 15.35
CA PRO A 18 24.04 -46.47 15.99
C PRO A 18 23.26 -45.33 15.34
N GLY A 19 22.66 -44.56 16.21
CA GLY A 19 22.60 -43.08 16.04
C GLY A 19 21.94 -42.55 14.81
N GLY A 20 20.64 -42.72 14.65
CA GLY A 20 19.85 -41.79 13.85
C GLY A 20 19.77 -40.47 14.59
N GLY A 21 20.67 -39.57 14.25
CA GLY A 21 20.51 -38.17 14.55
C GLY A 21 19.19 -37.68 13.97
N ALA A 22 18.21 -37.40 14.83
CA ALA A 22 17.03 -36.66 14.49
C ALA A 22 17.50 -35.32 13.93
N VAL A 23 17.42 -35.16 12.60
CA VAL A 23 17.43 -33.86 11.97
C VAL A 23 16.13 -33.25 12.46
N THR A 24 16.19 -32.57 13.60
CA THR A 24 15.19 -31.59 13.97
C THR A 24 15.24 -30.56 12.85
N ALA A 25 14.29 -30.67 11.92
CA ALA A 25 13.93 -29.59 11.04
C ALA A 25 13.59 -28.42 11.97
N ASP A 26 14.56 -27.56 12.17
CA ASP A 26 14.38 -26.23 12.70
C ASP A 26 13.43 -25.56 11.71
N ARG A 27 12.13 -25.71 11.93
CA ARG A 27 11.13 -24.80 11.40
C ARG A 27 11.52 -23.48 12.02
N ALA A 28 12.28 -22.67 11.24
CA ALA A 28 12.39 -21.26 11.50
C ALA A 28 10.95 -20.78 11.79
N ARG A 29 10.66 -20.50 13.04
CA ARG A 29 9.45 -19.79 13.41
C ARG A 29 9.45 -18.57 12.52
N ALA A 30 8.48 -18.47 11.61
CA ALA A 30 8.17 -17.22 10.96
C ALA A 30 7.98 -16.23 12.12
N GLU A 31 8.86 -15.24 12.23
CA GLU A 31 8.72 -14.16 13.19
C GLU A 31 7.30 -13.64 13.03
N GLU A 32 6.51 -13.71 14.09
CA GLU A 32 5.15 -13.23 14.09
C GLU A 32 5.23 -11.73 13.75
N CYS A 33 4.63 -11.32 12.63
CA CYS A 33 4.67 -9.94 12.16
C CYS A 33 3.76 -9.08 13.04
N THR A 34 4.29 -8.60 14.17
CA THR A 34 3.55 -7.83 15.18
C THR A 34 3.63 -6.32 14.96
N GLU A 35 4.72 -5.83 14.39
CA GLU A 35 4.97 -4.42 14.11
C GLU A 35 5.37 -4.23 12.64
N PRO A 36 4.41 -4.30 11.71
CA PRO A 36 4.72 -4.24 10.28
C PRO A 36 5.37 -2.92 9.85
N GLU A 37 5.16 -1.83 10.59
CA GLU A 37 5.74 -0.52 10.33
C GLU A 37 7.19 -0.36 10.81
N ALA A 38 7.75 -1.34 11.54
CA ALA A 38 9.16 -1.33 11.90
C ALA A 38 10.03 -1.64 10.68
N SER A 39 10.99 -0.77 10.39
CA SER A 39 11.85 -0.82 9.21
C SER A 39 13.33 -0.86 9.59
N LEU A 40 14.20 -0.80 8.61
CA LEU A 40 15.65 -0.77 8.80
C LEU A 40 16.11 0.58 9.37
N PRO A 41 17.18 0.61 10.17
CA PRO A 41 17.81 1.88 10.56
C PRO A 41 18.20 2.73 9.34
N PRO A 42 18.16 4.07 9.47
CA PRO A 42 18.54 4.96 8.38
C PRO A 42 20.04 4.86 8.06
N SER A 43 20.38 4.92 6.77
CA SER A 43 21.77 4.93 6.32
C SER A 43 21.94 5.75 5.05
N SER A 44 23.07 6.45 4.97
CA SER A 44 23.51 7.16 3.76
C SER A 44 24.48 6.32 2.91
N ALA A 45 24.80 5.10 3.31
CA ALA A 45 25.68 4.23 2.55
C ALA A 45 25.02 3.84 1.21
N ASP A 46 25.84 3.77 0.18
CA ASP A 46 25.45 3.24 -1.11
C ASP A 46 25.50 1.71 -1.09
N GLY A 47 24.64 1.11 -1.89
CA GLY A 47 24.61 -0.32 -2.14
C GLY A 47 24.05 -0.57 -3.54
N PRO A 48 23.83 -1.83 -3.92
CA PRO A 48 23.52 -2.20 -5.31
C PRO A 48 22.32 -1.48 -5.92
N SER A 49 21.26 -1.24 -5.13
CA SER A 49 20.07 -0.54 -5.62
C SER A 49 20.35 0.95 -5.85
N ILE A 50 21.07 1.59 -4.94
CA ILE A 50 21.45 2.99 -5.04
C ILE A 50 22.43 3.21 -6.19
N GLU A 51 23.43 2.33 -6.34
CA GLU A 51 24.39 2.38 -7.45
C GLU A 51 23.69 2.28 -8.80
N LYS A 52 22.77 1.34 -8.96
CA LYS A 52 21.94 1.20 -10.18
C LYS A 52 21.16 2.48 -10.51
N ILE A 53 20.59 3.16 -9.51
CA ILE A 53 19.88 4.43 -9.69
C ILE A 53 20.85 5.53 -10.10
N LYS A 54 22.03 5.62 -9.47
CA LYS A 54 23.08 6.60 -9.80
C LYS A 54 23.66 6.40 -11.20
N GLU A 55 23.93 5.18 -11.59
CA GLU A 55 24.41 4.83 -12.93
C GLU A 55 23.39 5.23 -14.01
N ARG A 56 22.11 5.04 -13.75
CA ARG A 56 21.05 5.43 -14.65
C ARG A 56 20.81 6.95 -14.64
N GLY A 57 21.19 7.65 -13.58
CA GLY A 57 20.98 9.08 -13.40
C GLY A 57 19.52 9.50 -13.19
N LYS A 58 18.62 8.56 -12.94
CA LYS A 58 17.19 8.79 -12.70
C LYS A 58 16.63 7.79 -11.69
N LEU A 59 15.80 8.29 -10.78
CA LEU A 59 14.93 7.48 -9.92
C LEU A 59 13.64 7.14 -10.70
N ILE A 60 13.27 5.86 -10.77
CA ILE A 60 11.99 5.44 -11.36
C ILE A 60 10.99 5.23 -10.24
N ALA A 61 9.97 6.08 -10.15
CA ALA A 61 8.98 6.04 -9.08
C ALA A 61 7.59 5.67 -9.60
N GLY A 62 6.99 4.64 -8.98
CA GLY A 62 5.60 4.29 -9.15
C GLY A 62 4.73 5.19 -8.28
N VAL A 63 3.81 5.91 -8.91
CA VAL A 63 2.95 6.91 -8.26
C VAL A 63 1.51 6.80 -8.76
N ASP A 64 0.59 7.48 -8.08
CA ASP A 64 -0.70 7.79 -8.64
C ASP A 64 -0.62 9.06 -9.51
N GLN A 65 -1.58 9.23 -10.40
CA GLN A 65 -1.80 10.47 -11.13
C GLN A 65 -3.24 10.97 -11.02
N ASN A 66 -4.08 10.23 -10.29
CA ASN A 66 -5.52 10.44 -10.21
C ASN A 66 -5.98 10.85 -8.80
N SER A 67 -5.14 10.70 -7.78
CA SER A 67 -5.47 11.03 -6.39
C SER A 67 -5.13 12.48 -6.07
N PHE A 68 -6.17 13.34 -6.10
CA PHE A 68 -6.04 14.77 -5.84
C PHE A 68 -5.31 15.05 -4.53
N ARG A 69 -4.31 15.92 -4.58
CA ARG A 69 -3.40 16.33 -3.49
C ARG A 69 -2.36 15.28 -3.07
N TRP A 70 -2.45 14.02 -3.52
CA TRP A 70 -1.49 12.95 -3.21
C TRP A 70 -0.53 12.68 -4.36
N GLY A 71 -1.02 12.14 -5.45
CA GLY A 71 -0.36 11.99 -6.72
C GLY A 71 -1.38 12.34 -7.80
N TYR A 72 -1.26 13.52 -8.35
CA TYR A 72 -2.28 14.10 -9.19
C TYR A 72 -1.65 14.79 -10.40
N ARG A 73 -2.18 14.50 -11.57
CA ARG A 73 -1.79 15.22 -12.78
C ARG A 73 -2.63 16.49 -12.91
N ASN A 74 -2.00 17.60 -12.62
CA ASN A 74 -2.64 18.90 -12.76
C ASN A 74 -2.93 19.18 -14.25
N PRO A 75 -4.20 19.38 -14.65
CA PRO A 75 -4.55 19.57 -16.06
C PRO A 75 -4.07 20.89 -16.63
N GLU A 76 -3.87 21.91 -15.80
CA GLU A 76 -3.37 23.23 -16.22
C GLU A 76 -1.85 23.22 -16.37
N ALA A 77 -1.12 22.79 -15.33
CA ALA A 77 0.33 22.71 -15.35
C ALA A 77 0.85 21.53 -16.17
N ARG A 78 0.03 20.51 -16.40
CA ARG A 78 0.40 19.23 -17.06
C ARG A 78 1.49 18.45 -16.32
N GLU A 79 1.71 18.76 -15.06
CA GLU A 79 2.71 18.16 -14.20
C GLU A 79 2.06 17.26 -13.15
N LEU A 80 2.84 16.31 -12.61
CA LEU A 80 2.47 15.56 -11.44
C LEU A 80 2.81 16.36 -10.18
N GLU A 81 1.84 16.46 -9.27
CA GLU A 81 1.98 17.18 -8.01
C GLU A 81 1.26 16.44 -6.88
N GLY A 82 1.57 16.80 -5.65
CA GLY A 82 0.95 16.26 -4.46
C GLY A 82 1.96 15.82 -3.41
N PHE A 83 1.45 15.37 -2.28
CA PHE A 83 2.24 15.00 -1.11
C PHE A 83 3.20 13.84 -1.39
N ASP A 84 2.75 12.79 -2.08
CA ASP A 84 3.60 11.66 -2.48
C ASP A 84 4.65 12.09 -3.51
N ILE A 85 4.31 13.01 -4.40
CA ILE A 85 5.22 13.52 -5.42
C ILE A 85 6.35 14.35 -4.79
N ASP A 86 6.03 15.19 -3.79
CA ASP A 86 7.04 15.94 -3.03
C ASP A 86 8.03 14.99 -2.34
N LEU A 87 7.56 13.87 -1.77
CA LEU A 87 8.42 12.87 -1.16
C LEU A 87 9.32 12.18 -2.19
N VAL A 88 8.80 11.82 -3.36
CA VAL A 88 9.61 11.25 -4.46
C VAL A 88 10.73 12.20 -4.85
N ARG A 89 10.44 13.49 -5.00
CA ARG A 89 11.44 14.52 -5.32
C ARG A 89 12.50 14.66 -4.22
N ALA A 90 12.12 14.53 -2.95
CA ALA A 90 13.07 14.54 -1.84
C ALA A 90 14.01 13.33 -1.89
N ILE A 91 13.51 12.14 -2.23
CA ILE A 91 14.34 10.94 -2.43
C ILE A 91 15.31 11.13 -3.59
N ALA A 92 14.84 11.63 -4.73
CA ALA A 92 15.69 11.88 -5.89
C ALA A 92 16.78 12.92 -5.60
N LYS A 93 16.44 13.97 -4.87
CA LYS A 93 17.41 15.01 -4.44
C LYS A 93 18.52 14.42 -3.55
N ASP A 94 18.18 13.55 -2.63
CA ASP A 94 19.18 12.92 -1.75
C ASP A 94 20.09 11.95 -2.52
N VAL A 95 19.52 11.11 -3.38
CA VAL A 95 20.28 10.06 -4.08
C VAL A 95 21.08 10.64 -5.28
N LEU A 96 20.53 11.59 -6.01
CA LEU A 96 21.03 12.08 -7.29
C LEU A 96 21.44 13.56 -7.27
N GLY A 97 21.16 14.30 -6.18
CA GLY A 97 21.43 15.72 -6.09
C GLY A 97 20.42 16.62 -6.82
N ASP A 98 19.47 16.03 -7.54
CA ASP A 98 18.48 16.73 -8.37
C ASP A 98 17.06 16.19 -8.08
N PRO A 99 16.13 17.02 -7.57
CA PRO A 99 14.75 16.60 -7.29
C PRO A 99 13.96 16.27 -8.57
N ASP A 100 14.41 16.72 -9.74
CA ASP A 100 13.76 16.45 -11.02
C ASP A 100 14.38 15.28 -11.78
N ALA A 101 15.39 14.63 -11.21
CA ALA A 101 15.99 13.41 -11.75
C ALA A 101 15.08 12.18 -11.51
N VAL A 102 13.81 12.28 -11.92
CA VAL A 102 12.78 11.25 -11.72
C VAL A 102 12.12 10.87 -13.04
N ILE A 103 11.86 9.58 -13.20
CA ILE A 103 10.89 9.05 -14.17
C ILE A 103 9.67 8.61 -13.38
N PHE A 104 8.60 9.36 -13.49
CA PHE A 104 7.33 8.98 -12.87
C PHE A 104 6.59 7.95 -13.73
N ARG A 105 6.11 6.88 -13.10
CA ARG A 105 5.25 5.89 -13.71
C ARG A 105 3.92 5.83 -12.96
N ALA A 106 2.84 6.19 -13.62
CA ALA A 106 1.50 6.03 -13.08
C ALA A 106 1.16 4.53 -13.02
N ILE A 107 0.79 4.07 -11.84
CA ILE A 107 0.53 2.64 -11.57
C ILE A 107 -0.85 2.49 -10.93
N PRO A 108 -1.72 1.60 -11.44
CA PRO A 108 -2.94 1.20 -10.76
C PRO A 108 -2.67 0.55 -9.40
N THR A 109 -3.64 0.61 -8.50
CA THR A 109 -3.51 0.11 -7.13
C THR A 109 -3.08 -1.35 -7.07
N ASN A 110 -3.66 -2.23 -7.89
CA ASN A 110 -3.34 -3.66 -7.95
C ASN A 110 -2.00 -3.98 -8.64
N GLN A 111 -1.34 -3.01 -9.27
CA GLN A 111 -0.08 -3.21 -10.00
C GLN A 111 1.16 -2.78 -9.20
N ARG A 112 0.99 -2.23 -7.99
CA ARG A 112 2.10 -1.68 -7.20
C ARG A 112 3.17 -2.73 -6.86
N ILE A 113 2.77 -3.88 -6.36
CA ILE A 113 3.69 -4.97 -6.01
C ILE A 113 4.35 -5.54 -7.26
N ALA A 114 3.58 -5.89 -8.28
CA ALA A 114 4.11 -6.43 -9.54
C ALA A 114 5.09 -5.47 -10.24
N ALA A 115 4.90 -4.15 -10.09
CA ALA A 115 5.83 -3.17 -10.65
C ALA A 115 7.21 -3.21 -9.98
N LEU A 116 7.26 -3.45 -8.67
CA LEU A 116 8.49 -3.62 -7.91
C LEU A 116 9.16 -4.98 -8.18
N GLU A 117 8.38 -6.06 -8.15
CA GLU A 117 8.88 -7.42 -8.40
C GLU A 117 9.53 -7.56 -9.77
N ASN A 118 8.95 -6.92 -10.79
CA ASN A 118 9.42 -6.95 -12.17
C ASN A 118 10.39 -5.81 -12.54
N ASP A 119 10.98 -5.14 -11.56
CA ASP A 119 11.97 -4.06 -11.74
C ASP A 119 11.48 -2.92 -12.67
N ARG A 120 10.17 -2.71 -12.76
CA ARG A 120 9.61 -1.61 -13.55
C ARG A 120 9.76 -0.26 -12.87
N VAL A 121 9.87 -0.26 -11.55
CA VAL A 121 10.11 0.91 -10.71
C VAL A 121 11.10 0.56 -9.60
N ASP A 122 11.82 1.57 -9.09
CA ASP A 122 12.72 1.42 -7.94
C ASP A 122 11.95 1.54 -6.63
N VAL A 123 11.02 2.47 -6.58
CA VAL A 123 10.17 2.76 -5.42
C VAL A 123 8.71 2.90 -5.84
N VAL A 124 7.80 2.63 -4.91
CA VAL A 124 6.38 2.99 -5.01
C VAL A 124 6.06 3.96 -3.87
N VAL A 125 5.63 5.15 -4.23
CA VAL A 125 5.13 6.18 -3.32
C VAL A 125 3.71 6.53 -3.77
N ARG A 126 2.75 5.75 -3.27
CA ARG A 126 1.38 5.75 -3.75
C ARG A 126 0.42 5.33 -2.64
N THR A 127 0.39 6.10 -1.54
CA THR A 127 -0.51 5.87 -0.41
C THR A 127 -0.60 4.38 -0.03
N MET A 128 0.55 3.72 0.05
CA MET A 128 0.62 2.26 0.20
C MET A 128 0.75 1.87 1.67
N THR A 129 -0.30 1.31 2.22
CA THR A 129 -0.34 0.82 3.60
C THR A 129 0.66 -0.30 3.81
N ILE A 130 1.46 -0.16 4.86
CA ILE A 130 2.37 -1.19 5.37
C ILE A 130 1.52 -2.24 6.10
N ASN A 131 1.61 -3.50 5.72
CA ASN A 131 1.03 -4.61 6.47
C ASN A 131 1.83 -5.91 6.27
N CYS A 132 1.58 -6.89 7.13
CA CYS A 132 2.34 -8.14 7.13
C CYS A 132 2.26 -8.91 5.81
N LYS A 133 1.08 -8.97 5.19
CA LYS A 133 0.87 -9.65 3.91
C LYS A 133 1.75 -9.03 2.79
N ARG A 134 1.84 -7.70 2.72
CA ARG A 134 2.66 -7.00 1.73
C ARG A 134 4.16 -7.13 2.01
N LEU A 135 4.54 -7.21 3.31
CA LEU A 135 5.93 -7.44 3.71
C LEU A 135 6.49 -8.79 3.27
N GLU A 136 5.65 -9.76 2.93
CA GLU A 136 6.10 -11.02 2.33
C GLU A 136 6.66 -10.81 0.91
N GLN A 137 6.15 -9.81 0.18
CA GLN A 137 6.42 -9.57 -1.24
C GLN A 137 7.33 -8.38 -1.51
N VAL A 138 7.26 -7.35 -0.67
CA VAL A 138 8.02 -6.10 -0.83
C VAL A 138 8.64 -5.67 0.49
N SER A 139 9.57 -4.71 0.43
CA SER A 139 10.11 -4.05 1.61
C SER A 139 9.55 -2.64 1.74
N PHE A 140 9.47 -2.12 2.98
CA PHE A 140 8.94 -0.78 3.24
C PHE A 140 9.91 0.06 4.06
N SER A 141 9.88 1.36 3.82
CA SER A 141 10.42 2.37 4.72
C SER A 141 9.64 2.42 6.04
N THR A 142 10.11 3.21 7.00
CA THR A 142 9.27 3.67 8.11
C THR A 142 8.06 4.44 7.57
N ALA A 143 7.00 4.52 8.38
CA ALA A 143 5.78 5.22 7.98
C ALA A 143 6.03 6.71 7.70
N TYR A 144 5.52 7.24 6.61
CA TYR A 144 5.58 8.66 6.30
C TYR A 144 4.24 9.39 6.52
N PHE A 145 3.14 8.63 6.66
CA PHE A 145 1.81 9.17 6.93
C PHE A 145 0.96 8.16 7.68
N GLN A 146 0.00 8.65 8.48
CA GLN A 146 -1.02 7.82 9.12
C GLN A 146 -2.39 8.16 8.55
N ALA A 147 -3.10 7.14 8.08
CA ALA A 147 -4.44 7.21 7.56
C ALA A 147 -5.32 6.14 8.20
N GLY A 148 -6.51 5.96 7.71
CA GLY A 148 -7.39 4.84 8.04
C GLY A 148 -8.56 4.78 7.08
N GLN A 149 -9.20 3.64 6.99
CA GLN A 149 -10.34 3.43 6.09
C GLN A 149 -11.56 4.21 6.57
N GLN A 150 -12.28 4.81 5.62
CA GLN A 150 -13.52 5.51 5.89
C GLN A 150 -14.48 5.39 4.70
N VAL A 151 -15.76 5.60 4.94
CA VAL A 151 -16.80 5.59 3.91
C VAL A 151 -16.97 7.00 3.35
N LEU A 152 -17.03 7.09 2.01
CA LEU A 152 -17.44 8.30 1.29
C LEU A 152 -18.80 8.03 0.65
N ALA A 153 -19.77 8.91 0.86
CA ALA A 153 -21.10 8.78 0.27
C ALA A 153 -21.74 10.15 0.04
N PRO A 154 -22.82 10.24 -0.77
CA PRO A 154 -23.56 11.49 -0.93
C PRO A 154 -24.05 12.07 0.41
N LYS A 155 -24.02 13.38 0.56
CA LYS A 155 -24.46 14.08 1.78
C LYS A 155 -25.88 13.70 2.21
N GLY A 156 -26.78 13.51 1.25
CA GLY A 156 -28.18 13.11 1.50
C GLY A 156 -28.38 11.60 1.67
N SER A 157 -27.33 10.81 1.67
CA SER A 157 -27.40 9.34 1.83
C SER A 157 -27.80 8.94 3.25
N THR A 158 -28.53 7.82 3.37
CA THR A 158 -28.83 7.17 4.66
C THR A 158 -27.65 6.38 5.23
N ILE A 159 -26.53 6.31 4.51
CA ILE A 159 -25.29 5.68 4.98
C ILE A 159 -24.67 6.57 6.06
N THR A 160 -24.37 5.98 7.21
CA THR A 160 -23.81 6.66 8.38
C THR A 160 -22.34 6.39 8.60
N GLY A 161 -21.81 5.29 8.03
CA GLY A 161 -20.42 4.90 8.19
C GLY A 161 -20.18 3.46 7.77
N TYR A 162 -19.10 2.87 8.26
CA TYR A 162 -18.78 1.46 8.04
C TYR A 162 -19.52 0.58 9.07
N ASP A 163 -20.82 0.44 8.85
CA ASP A 163 -21.77 -0.18 9.76
C ASP A 163 -22.97 -0.82 9.03
N ALA A 164 -24.01 -1.19 9.76
CA ALA A 164 -25.21 -1.82 9.22
C ALA A 164 -25.95 -0.98 8.16
N SER A 165 -25.69 0.33 8.08
CA SER A 165 -26.28 1.20 7.05
C SER A 165 -25.80 0.87 5.63
N LEU A 166 -24.73 0.09 5.50
CA LEU A 166 -24.22 -0.42 4.23
C LEU A 166 -25.02 -1.62 3.67
N LYS A 167 -25.94 -2.21 4.45
CA LYS A 167 -26.71 -3.38 4.02
C LYS A 167 -27.46 -3.11 2.71
N GLY A 168 -27.20 -3.95 1.72
CA GLY A 168 -27.80 -3.87 0.39
C GLY A 168 -27.34 -2.70 -0.46
N LYS A 169 -26.36 -1.90 0.00
CA LYS A 169 -25.77 -0.80 -0.75
C LYS A 169 -24.66 -1.31 -1.67
N ARG A 170 -24.54 -0.69 -2.83
CA ARG A 170 -23.43 -0.94 -3.79
C ARG A 170 -22.23 -0.11 -3.33
N VAL A 171 -21.16 -0.79 -2.95
CA VAL A 171 -19.97 -0.17 -2.36
C VAL A 171 -18.77 -0.42 -3.25
N CYS A 172 -18.18 0.65 -3.76
CA CYS A 172 -16.99 0.60 -4.60
C CYS A 172 -15.70 0.63 -3.77
N SER A 173 -14.70 -0.12 -4.20
CA SER A 173 -13.33 -0.07 -3.69
C SER A 173 -12.32 -0.36 -4.80
N ALA A 174 -11.06 0.02 -4.58
CA ALA A 174 -10.00 -0.29 -5.52
C ALA A 174 -9.47 -1.72 -5.30
N GLU A 175 -9.28 -2.46 -6.38
CA GLU A 175 -8.65 -3.78 -6.35
C GLU A 175 -7.22 -3.70 -5.77
N GLY A 176 -6.86 -4.64 -4.88
CA GLY A 176 -5.56 -4.65 -4.21
C GLY A 176 -5.41 -3.61 -3.09
N SER A 177 -6.49 -2.93 -2.71
CA SER A 177 -6.52 -2.01 -1.57
C SER A 177 -6.88 -2.70 -0.26
N THR A 178 -6.47 -2.09 0.86
CA THR A 178 -6.90 -2.51 2.20
C THR A 178 -8.39 -2.27 2.44
N ALA A 179 -9.02 -1.36 1.68
CA ALA A 179 -10.46 -1.15 1.66
C ALA A 179 -11.22 -2.38 1.14
N TYR A 180 -10.75 -2.94 0.02
CA TYR A 180 -11.31 -4.19 -0.50
C TYR A 180 -11.17 -5.33 0.52
N GLU A 181 -9.98 -5.49 1.12
CA GLU A 181 -9.75 -6.49 2.17
C GLU A 181 -10.64 -6.28 3.40
N ALA A 182 -10.95 -5.03 3.78
CA ALA A 182 -11.86 -4.73 4.87
C ALA A 182 -13.29 -5.21 4.55
N LEU A 183 -13.77 -4.94 3.33
CA LEU A 183 -15.08 -5.41 2.87
C LEU A 183 -15.15 -6.93 2.79
N GLU A 184 -14.07 -7.62 2.40
CA GLU A 184 -14.01 -9.09 2.44
C GLU A 184 -14.13 -9.64 3.86
N ARG A 185 -13.53 -8.98 4.84
CA ARG A 185 -13.62 -9.40 6.24
C ARG A 185 -15.00 -9.13 6.84
N LYS A 186 -15.61 -7.98 6.52
CA LYS A 186 -16.91 -7.60 7.07
C LYS A 186 -17.60 -6.55 6.21
N SER A 187 -18.47 -6.97 5.30
CA SER A 187 -19.18 -6.04 4.41
C SER A 187 -20.44 -5.42 4.99
N PHE A 188 -20.93 -5.88 6.16
CA PHE A 188 -22.23 -5.51 6.72
C PHE A 188 -23.42 -5.76 5.77
N GLY A 189 -23.26 -6.69 4.83
CA GLY A 189 -24.27 -6.99 3.82
C GLY A 189 -24.26 -6.02 2.63
N ALA A 190 -23.20 -5.26 2.46
CA ALA A 190 -22.97 -4.48 1.25
C ALA A 190 -22.71 -5.37 0.03
N LEU A 191 -23.10 -4.89 -1.13
CA LEU A 191 -22.71 -5.44 -2.43
C LEU A 191 -21.39 -4.77 -2.82
N TYR A 192 -20.28 -5.52 -2.82
CA TYR A 192 -18.93 -4.98 -3.02
C TYR A 192 -18.10 -5.78 -4.02
N LYS A 193 -18.62 -6.91 -4.50
CA LYS A 193 -18.01 -7.74 -5.55
C LYS A 193 -18.89 -7.69 -6.77
N ASP A 194 -18.25 -7.65 -7.92
CA ASP A 194 -18.95 -7.81 -9.18
C ASP A 194 -19.39 -9.27 -9.33
N ASP A 195 -20.68 -9.50 -9.60
CA ASP A 195 -21.21 -10.80 -9.94
C ASP A 195 -21.05 -11.01 -11.45
N PHE A 196 -20.11 -11.87 -11.84
CA PHE A 196 -19.91 -12.24 -13.23
C PHE A 196 -20.96 -13.28 -13.66
N GLU A 197 -22.07 -12.80 -14.19
CA GLU A 197 -23.11 -13.67 -14.74
C GLU A 197 -22.94 -13.96 -16.25
N GLY A 198 -21.86 -13.48 -16.86
CA GLY A 198 -21.58 -13.63 -18.29
C GLY A 198 -22.48 -12.77 -19.19
N THR A 199 -22.97 -11.65 -18.66
CA THR A 199 -23.82 -10.70 -19.38
C THR A 199 -23.10 -9.39 -19.69
N GLU A 200 -23.62 -8.57 -20.61
CA GLU A 200 -23.07 -7.23 -20.88
C GLU A 200 -23.17 -6.27 -19.69
N ARG A 201 -23.85 -6.67 -18.59
CA ARG A 201 -23.93 -5.93 -17.33
C ARG A 201 -22.76 -6.24 -16.40
N ASP A 202 -21.98 -7.26 -16.70
CA ASP A 202 -20.78 -7.63 -15.96
C ASP A 202 -19.64 -6.65 -16.25
N ARG A 203 -19.82 -5.42 -15.81
CA ARG A 203 -18.76 -4.43 -15.77
C ARG A 203 -18.26 -4.37 -14.35
N ASP A 204 -16.96 -4.15 -14.18
CA ASP A 204 -16.30 -3.93 -12.89
C ASP A 204 -16.80 -2.64 -12.24
N LEU A 205 -18.07 -2.63 -11.80
CA LEU A 205 -18.75 -1.47 -11.26
C LEU A 205 -18.40 -1.22 -9.79
N LEU A 206 -18.11 -2.28 -9.06
CA LEU A 206 -17.87 -2.26 -7.61
C LEU A 206 -16.39 -2.34 -7.27
N THR A 207 -15.59 -2.95 -8.14
CA THR A 207 -14.13 -3.08 -7.99
C THR A 207 -13.43 -2.41 -9.15
N VAL A 208 -12.53 -1.49 -8.88
CA VAL A 208 -11.91 -0.63 -9.90
C VAL A 208 -10.38 -0.59 -9.74
N PRO A 209 -9.62 -0.23 -10.81
CA PRO A 209 -8.16 -0.15 -10.76
C PRO A 209 -7.63 1.00 -9.89
N ASN A 210 -8.33 2.14 -9.84
CA ASN A 210 -7.90 3.34 -9.11
C ASN A 210 -9.05 3.89 -8.27
N GLN A 211 -8.72 4.49 -7.13
CA GLN A 211 -9.72 5.03 -6.20
C GLN A 211 -10.60 6.13 -6.81
N LEU A 212 -10.05 6.94 -7.72
CA LEU A 212 -10.84 7.98 -8.41
C LEU A 212 -11.98 7.39 -9.25
N ASP A 213 -11.78 6.20 -9.82
CA ASP A 213 -12.81 5.54 -10.61
C ASP A 213 -14.07 5.26 -9.78
N CYS A 214 -13.91 5.00 -8.47
CA CYS A 214 -15.05 4.91 -7.55
C CYS A 214 -15.83 6.22 -7.42
N LEU A 215 -15.15 7.37 -7.36
CA LEU A 215 -15.85 8.67 -7.32
C LEU A 215 -16.66 8.90 -8.58
N VAL A 216 -16.11 8.58 -9.75
CA VAL A 216 -16.84 8.68 -11.03
C VAL A 216 -18.09 7.81 -11.02
N ARG A 217 -18.00 6.57 -10.55
CA ARG A 217 -19.15 5.67 -10.44
C ARG A 217 -20.21 6.17 -9.44
N LEU A 218 -19.75 6.78 -8.34
CA LEU A 218 -20.64 7.42 -7.35
C LEU A 218 -21.39 8.59 -7.98
N GLN A 219 -20.72 9.44 -8.76
CA GLN A 219 -21.32 10.57 -9.48
C GLN A 219 -22.33 10.11 -10.54
N LEU A 220 -22.06 8.97 -11.20
CA LEU A 220 -22.98 8.38 -12.18
C LEU A 220 -24.15 7.63 -11.54
N GLY A 221 -24.19 7.49 -10.21
CA GLY A 221 -25.21 6.72 -9.49
C GLY A 221 -25.09 5.21 -9.68
N GLU A 222 -23.96 4.73 -10.17
CA GLU A 222 -23.69 3.30 -10.36
C GLU A 222 -23.36 2.60 -9.04
N VAL A 223 -22.85 3.34 -8.04
CA VAL A 223 -22.62 2.88 -6.68
C VAL A 223 -23.23 3.85 -5.66
N ASP A 224 -23.40 3.39 -4.43
CA ASP A 224 -24.04 4.16 -3.36
C ASP A 224 -23.01 4.74 -2.37
N ALA A 225 -21.83 4.12 -2.31
CA ALA A 225 -20.72 4.56 -1.46
C ALA A 225 -19.38 4.08 -1.99
N VAL A 226 -18.33 4.68 -1.47
CA VAL A 226 -16.93 4.27 -1.66
C VAL A 226 -16.33 3.95 -0.29
N VAL A 227 -15.55 2.87 -0.19
CA VAL A 227 -14.66 2.63 0.94
C VAL A 227 -13.24 2.82 0.47
N THR A 228 -12.53 3.73 1.10
CA THR A 228 -11.12 4.05 0.82
C THR A 228 -10.49 4.70 2.04
N ASP A 229 -9.21 5.02 1.97
CA ASP A 229 -8.54 5.77 3.04
C ASP A 229 -9.18 7.16 3.20
N ASN A 230 -9.37 7.60 4.44
CA ASN A 230 -9.85 8.97 4.74
C ASN A 230 -9.01 10.04 4.03
N ALA A 231 -7.73 9.77 3.87
CA ALA A 231 -6.78 10.60 3.15
C ALA A 231 -7.19 10.82 1.68
N LEU A 232 -7.57 9.76 0.99
CA LEU A 232 -8.03 9.81 -0.40
C LEU A 232 -9.46 10.31 -0.49
N ALA A 233 -10.34 9.88 0.41
CA ALA A 233 -11.73 10.33 0.49
C ALA A 233 -11.83 11.85 0.68
N ALA A 234 -10.96 12.45 1.51
CA ALA A 234 -10.89 13.91 1.68
C ALA A 234 -10.52 14.63 0.37
N GLY A 235 -9.62 14.04 -0.43
CA GLY A 235 -9.30 14.54 -1.77
C GLY A 235 -10.49 14.45 -2.73
N GLN A 236 -11.21 13.35 -2.69
CA GLN A 236 -12.42 13.15 -3.50
C GLN A 236 -13.56 14.11 -3.09
N ALA A 237 -13.79 14.29 -1.79
CA ALA A 237 -14.77 15.25 -1.28
C ALA A 237 -14.40 16.70 -1.64
N ALA A 238 -13.11 17.02 -1.78
CA ALA A 238 -12.66 18.33 -2.25
C ALA A 238 -12.94 18.56 -3.75
N GLN A 239 -13.03 17.48 -4.53
CA GLN A 239 -13.36 17.54 -5.96
C GLN A 239 -14.86 17.51 -6.22
N ASP A 240 -15.64 16.96 -5.29
CA ASP A 240 -17.10 16.86 -5.41
C ASP A 240 -17.80 17.29 -4.11
N PRO A 241 -18.41 18.50 -4.10
CA PRO A 241 -19.09 19.02 -2.92
C PRO A 241 -20.38 18.28 -2.55
N ALA A 242 -20.88 17.37 -3.40
CA ALA A 242 -22.08 16.58 -3.14
C ALA A 242 -21.84 15.38 -2.22
N VAL A 243 -20.56 14.99 -2.02
CA VAL A 243 -20.18 13.86 -1.19
C VAL A 243 -19.50 14.30 0.11
N GLU A 244 -19.46 13.42 1.07
CA GLU A 244 -18.77 13.62 2.36
C GLU A 244 -18.29 12.31 2.94
N LEU A 245 -17.31 12.39 3.83
CA LEU A 245 -16.88 11.27 4.65
C LEU A 245 -17.95 10.97 5.68
N LYS A 246 -18.31 9.70 5.83
CA LYS A 246 -19.30 9.19 6.77
C LYS A 246 -18.61 8.51 7.96
N GLY A 247 -19.22 8.69 9.13
CA GLY A 247 -18.65 8.28 10.41
C GLY A 247 -17.72 9.35 11.00
N ASP A 248 -17.60 9.35 12.34
CA ASP A 248 -16.87 10.39 13.08
C ASP A 248 -15.33 10.29 12.88
N ALA A 249 -14.85 9.11 12.56
CA ALA A 249 -13.44 8.83 12.37
C ALA A 249 -13.21 7.62 11.42
N PRO A 250 -12.00 7.42 10.91
CA PRO A 250 -11.62 6.20 10.23
C PRO A 250 -11.84 4.98 11.13
N PHE A 251 -12.27 3.85 10.56
CA PHE A 251 -12.50 2.61 11.31
C PHE A 251 -11.27 1.68 11.38
N THR A 252 -10.16 2.07 10.74
CA THR A 252 -8.84 1.43 10.87
C THR A 252 -7.77 2.47 11.13
N THR A 253 -6.59 2.01 11.58
CA THR A 253 -5.35 2.79 11.58
C THR A 253 -4.39 2.16 10.58
N GLU A 254 -3.93 2.95 9.63
CA GLU A 254 -3.05 2.49 8.56
C GLU A 254 -1.86 3.44 8.42
N TYR A 255 -0.68 2.86 8.18
CA TYR A 255 0.55 3.61 7.99
C TYR A 255 1.02 3.47 6.55
N TYR A 256 1.23 4.59 5.86
CA TYR A 256 1.82 4.59 4.52
C TYR A 256 3.34 4.50 4.59
N GLY A 257 3.92 3.63 3.79
CA GLY A 257 5.35 3.51 3.60
C GLY A 257 5.75 3.64 2.13
N VAL A 258 7.00 3.99 1.91
CA VAL A 258 7.63 3.87 0.60
C VAL A 258 7.99 2.41 0.39
N ALA A 259 7.44 1.79 -0.65
CA ALA A 259 7.72 0.40 -0.95
C ALA A 259 8.87 0.27 -1.96
N THR A 260 9.68 -0.75 -1.76
CA THR A 260 10.80 -1.14 -2.65
C THR A 260 10.70 -2.62 -2.97
N LYS A 261 11.46 -3.08 -3.96
CA LYS A 261 11.62 -4.52 -4.20
C LYS A 261 12.08 -5.21 -2.92
N LYS A 262 11.57 -6.40 -2.67
CA LYS A 262 11.98 -7.22 -1.51
C LYS A 262 13.48 -7.41 -1.48
N GLY A 263 14.11 -7.11 -0.34
CA GLY A 263 15.55 -7.23 -0.14
C GLY A 263 16.39 -6.07 -0.68
N ALA A 264 15.81 -4.99 -1.20
CA ALA A 264 16.51 -3.76 -1.54
C ALA A 264 16.83 -2.92 -0.29
N ASP A 265 17.56 -3.52 0.66
CA ASP A 265 17.77 -3.00 2.01
C ASP A 265 18.56 -1.69 2.03
N ASP A 266 19.51 -1.52 1.11
CA ASP A 266 20.26 -0.28 0.92
C ASP A 266 19.34 0.88 0.53
N LEU A 267 18.39 0.63 -0.36
CA LEU A 267 17.41 1.63 -0.77
C LEU A 267 16.41 1.94 0.35
N VAL A 268 15.94 0.94 1.10
CA VAL A 268 15.08 1.14 2.28
C VAL A 268 15.79 2.01 3.32
N ALA A 269 17.03 1.67 3.67
CA ALA A 269 17.81 2.42 4.66
C ALA A 269 18.07 3.87 4.19
N ARG A 270 18.33 4.08 2.89
CA ARG A 270 18.48 5.41 2.30
C ARG A 270 17.18 6.20 2.34
N VAL A 271 16.04 5.61 2.00
CA VAL A 271 14.73 6.25 2.11
C VAL A 271 14.42 6.62 3.56
N ASN A 272 14.76 5.75 4.52
CA ASN A 272 14.60 6.06 5.95
C ASN A 272 15.46 7.25 6.37
N LYS A 273 16.68 7.38 5.83
CA LYS A 273 17.54 8.56 6.04
C LYS A 273 16.88 9.84 5.48
N VAL A 274 16.33 9.76 4.27
CA VAL A 274 15.58 10.88 3.68
C VAL A 274 14.39 11.25 4.57
N LEU A 275 13.66 10.27 5.08
CA LEU A 275 12.52 10.52 5.97
C LEU A 275 12.93 11.13 7.31
N VAL A 276 14.12 10.81 7.86
CA VAL A 276 14.66 11.50 9.04
C VAL A 276 14.84 12.99 8.74
N ASP A 277 15.47 13.33 7.63
CA ASP A 277 15.69 14.73 7.23
C ASP A 277 14.38 15.44 6.89
N TYR A 278 13.47 14.75 6.23
CA TYR A 278 12.16 15.27 5.82
C TYR A 278 11.27 15.65 7.01
N ARG A 279 11.43 14.94 8.15
CA ARG A 279 10.75 15.22 9.44
C ARG A 279 11.48 16.28 10.28
N ALA A 280 12.77 16.51 10.03
CA ALA A 280 13.57 17.41 10.84
C ALA A 280 13.07 18.85 10.76
N GLY A 281 13.08 19.55 11.90
CA GLY A 281 12.64 20.95 12.00
C GLY A 281 11.21 21.15 12.53
N GLY A 282 10.54 20.07 12.97
CA GLY A 282 9.20 20.14 13.59
C GLY A 282 8.18 20.84 12.68
N LYS A 283 7.60 21.94 13.15
CA LYS A 283 6.60 22.72 12.37
C LYS A 283 7.17 23.31 11.06
N ASP A 284 8.47 23.47 10.93
CA ASP A 284 9.13 24.04 9.76
C ASP A 284 9.78 22.94 8.88
N SER A 285 9.53 21.67 9.20
CA SER A 285 10.01 20.53 8.42
C SER A 285 9.47 20.54 6.99
N ALA A 286 10.18 19.87 6.08
CA ALA A 286 9.72 19.66 4.71
C ALA A 286 8.39 18.89 4.69
N TRP A 287 8.21 17.92 5.59
CA TRP A 287 6.96 17.18 5.77
C TRP A 287 5.80 18.12 6.10
N MET A 288 5.95 18.99 7.10
CA MET A 288 4.91 19.95 7.48
C MET A 288 4.63 20.99 6.39
N THR A 289 5.63 21.36 5.63
CA THR A 289 5.48 22.26 4.49
C THR A 289 4.62 21.62 3.41
N SER A 290 4.90 20.37 3.04
CA SER A 290 4.12 19.60 2.09
C SER A 290 2.70 19.32 2.61
N TYR A 291 2.56 18.96 3.89
CA TYR A 291 1.25 18.76 4.52
C TYR A 291 0.38 20.02 4.45
N ARG A 292 0.91 21.19 4.83
CA ARG A 292 0.17 22.46 4.75
C ARG A 292 -0.23 22.81 3.34
N LYS A 293 0.65 22.54 2.38
CA LYS A 293 0.38 22.81 0.97
C LYS A 293 -0.73 21.94 0.40
N TRP A 294 -0.70 20.66 0.70
CA TRP A 294 -1.55 19.70 0.02
C TRP A 294 -2.72 19.18 0.85
N LEU A 295 -2.51 18.89 2.12
CA LEU A 295 -3.41 18.05 2.90
C LEU A 295 -4.21 18.80 3.96
N ALA A 296 -3.67 19.86 4.55
CA ALA A 296 -4.24 20.52 5.71
C ALA A 296 -5.69 21.01 5.52
N ALA A 297 -6.06 21.40 4.30
CA ALA A 297 -7.42 21.86 3.98
C ALA A 297 -8.47 20.72 4.05
N GLY A 298 -8.08 19.48 3.74
CA GLY A 298 -8.99 18.32 3.76
C GLY A 298 -8.79 17.41 4.97
N LEU A 299 -7.63 17.48 5.60
CA LEU A 299 -7.23 16.68 6.77
C LEU A 299 -6.62 17.60 7.83
N PRO A 300 -7.41 18.50 8.44
CA PRO A 300 -6.90 19.46 9.41
C PRO A 300 -6.44 18.78 10.71
N GLY A 301 -5.58 19.46 11.45
CA GLY A 301 -5.23 19.09 12.83
C GLY A 301 -4.14 18.02 12.96
N ILE A 302 -3.48 17.61 11.88
CA ILE A 302 -2.34 16.70 11.95
C ILE A 302 -1.11 17.48 12.41
N ALA A 303 -0.59 17.11 13.58
CA ALA A 303 0.52 17.84 14.22
C ALA A 303 1.89 17.51 13.60
N GLY A 304 2.01 16.39 12.91
CA GLY A 304 3.27 15.93 12.31
C GLY A 304 3.17 14.52 11.76
N PRO A 305 4.27 14.01 11.18
CA PRO A 305 4.35 12.64 10.71
C PRO A 305 4.29 11.64 11.87
N PRO A 306 3.91 10.38 11.62
CA PRO A 306 4.04 9.33 12.61
C PRO A 306 5.52 9.15 13.00
N ALA A 307 5.76 8.77 14.25
CA ALA A 307 7.11 8.49 14.73
C ALA A 307 7.69 7.29 13.96
N PRO A 308 8.96 7.34 13.54
CA PRO A 308 9.60 6.20 12.91
C PRO A 308 9.78 5.07 13.90
N LYS A 309 9.64 3.83 13.43
CA LYS A 309 9.99 2.62 14.19
C LYS A 309 11.08 1.86 13.43
N TYR A 310 12.10 1.43 14.14
CA TYR A 310 13.19 0.65 13.57
C TYR A 310 13.24 -0.73 14.21
N ARG A 311 13.69 -1.72 13.44
CA ARG A 311 13.86 -3.09 13.94
C ARG A 311 15.08 -3.11 14.84
N GLY A 312 14.94 -3.69 16.04
CA GLY A 312 16.03 -3.82 17.02
C GLY A 312 16.13 -2.67 18.00
N ASP A 313 15.18 -1.74 18.02
CA ASP A 313 15.03 -0.72 19.06
C ASP A 313 14.38 -1.29 20.32
#